data_17dc0cbf1bf5e12280c3556607f90b83
#
_entry.id   17dc0cbf1bf5e12280c3556607f90b83
#
_cell.length_a   1.000
_cell.length_b   1.000
_cell.length_c   1.000
_cell.angle_alpha   90.00
_cell.angle_beta   90.00
_cell.angle_gamma   90.00
#
_symmetry.space_group_name_H-M   'P 1'
#
loop_
_entity.id
_entity.type
_entity.pdbx_description
1 polymer ?
#
loop_
_entity_poly.entity_id
_entity_poly.type
_entity_poly.pdbx_seq_one_letter_code
_entity_poly.pdbx_strand_id
1 'polypeptide(L)'
;MEGFISIFTQTLKDADLLEELSGGKFRVLDAATPGDTSTPVGEQQIKKLSKGVTVSADDSCFVVMPFAEPVGGYYAAIYQPAIDKAKLRANRADADIYGTGKIIDQIWNGINSARVLLADLTGRNANVLYELGLAHALHKPVVLLCSKANEADVPFDLRHVRVIYYDKDDPFWGTKLIEKVAENILSALQDPKDAILFRDAK
;
A
#
# COMPACT_ATOMS: atom_id res chain seq x y z
N MET A 1 -28.51 -22.81 8.38
CA MET A 1 -27.75 -22.05 9.39
C MET A 1 -26.74 -22.91 10.15
N GLU A 2 -27.08 -24.16 10.51
CA GLU A 2 -26.18 -25.08 11.23
C GLU A 2 -24.88 -25.42 10.47
N GLY A 3 -24.92 -25.61 9.14
CA GLY A 3 -23.74 -25.91 8.35
C GLY A 3 -22.68 -24.81 8.30
N PHE A 4 -23.10 -23.54 8.33
CA PHE A 4 -22.17 -22.41 8.34
C PHE A 4 -21.41 -22.30 9.67
N ILE A 5 -22.14 -22.47 10.78
CA ILE A 5 -21.54 -22.42 12.12
C ILE A 5 -20.53 -23.56 12.29
N SER A 6 -20.84 -24.76 11.81
CA SER A 6 -19.92 -25.92 11.86
C SER A 6 -18.64 -25.69 11.07
N ILE A 7 -18.75 -25.20 9.83
CA ILE A 7 -17.56 -24.90 8.99
C ILE A 7 -16.73 -23.79 9.62
N PHE A 8 -17.35 -22.71 10.07
CA PHE A 8 -16.66 -21.57 10.70
C PHE A 8 -15.92 -21.99 11.97
N THR A 9 -16.58 -22.79 12.85
CA THR A 9 -16.00 -23.30 14.07
C THR A 9 -14.80 -24.24 13.77
N GLN A 10 -14.92 -25.08 12.74
CA GLN A 10 -13.84 -25.97 12.34
C GLN A 10 -12.64 -25.18 11.78
N THR A 11 -12.88 -24.18 10.94
CA THR A 11 -11.81 -23.31 10.40
C THR A 11 -11.04 -22.61 11.50
N LEU A 12 -11.72 -22.09 12.52
CA LEU A 12 -11.07 -21.43 13.66
C LEU A 12 -10.29 -22.42 14.55
N LYS A 13 -10.76 -23.67 14.69
CA LYS A 13 -10.01 -24.75 15.38
C LYS A 13 -8.75 -25.13 14.62
N ASP A 14 -8.85 -25.30 13.30
CA ASP A 14 -7.72 -25.68 12.44
C ASP A 14 -6.64 -24.57 12.38
N ALA A 15 -7.04 -23.32 12.66
CA ALA A 15 -6.14 -22.17 12.76
C ALA A 15 -5.59 -21.92 14.17
N ASP A 16 -5.89 -22.78 15.16
CA ASP A 16 -5.54 -22.60 16.58
C ASP A 16 -6.07 -21.28 17.20
N LEU A 17 -7.16 -20.76 16.66
CA LEU A 17 -7.79 -19.51 17.12
C LEU A 17 -8.99 -19.75 18.05
N LEU A 18 -9.30 -21.00 18.38
CA LEU A 18 -10.47 -21.37 19.17
C LEU A 18 -10.09 -22.33 20.30
N GLU A 19 -10.36 -21.96 21.54
CA GLU A 19 -10.24 -22.82 22.71
C GLU A 19 -11.61 -23.34 23.12
N GLU A 20 -11.74 -24.67 23.29
CA GLU A 20 -12.97 -25.29 23.75
C GLU A 20 -13.02 -25.28 25.31
N LEU A 21 -14.03 -24.64 25.84
CA LEU A 21 -14.29 -24.56 27.26
C LEU A 21 -15.33 -25.62 27.69
N SER A 22 -15.34 -25.97 28.99
CA SER A 22 -16.32 -26.90 29.54
C SER A 22 -17.77 -26.42 29.30
N GLY A 23 -18.62 -27.34 28.82
CA GLY A 23 -20.05 -27.06 28.58
C GLY A 23 -20.36 -26.60 27.14
N GLY A 24 -19.51 -26.93 26.13
CA GLY A 24 -19.77 -26.65 24.73
C GLY A 24 -19.63 -25.18 24.36
N LYS A 25 -18.95 -24.40 25.17
CA LYS A 25 -18.61 -23.01 24.90
C LYS A 25 -17.22 -22.92 24.27
N PHE A 26 -17.03 -21.94 23.38
CA PHE A 26 -15.76 -21.68 22.73
C PHE A 26 -15.27 -20.28 23.07
N ARG A 27 -13.97 -20.13 23.24
CA ARG A 27 -13.32 -18.83 23.37
C ARG A 27 -12.44 -18.59 22.16
N VAL A 28 -12.62 -17.45 21.51
CA VAL A 28 -11.73 -16.98 20.45
C VAL A 28 -10.48 -16.45 21.11
N LEU A 29 -9.32 -16.99 20.76
CA LEU A 29 -8.03 -16.68 21.42
C LEU A 29 -7.52 -15.26 21.12
N ASP A 30 -8.09 -14.61 20.12
CA ASP A 30 -7.70 -13.25 19.68
C ASP A 30 -8.64 -12.15 20.24
N ALA A 31 -9.65 -12.51 21.02
CA ALA A 31 -10.53 -11.55 21.67
C ALA A 31 -9.91 -11.07 22.99
N ALA A 32 -9.46 -9.83 23.04
CA ALA A 32 -9.01 -9.19 24.28
C ALA A 32 -10.06 -9.35 25.37
N THR A 33 -9.70 -9.98 26.49
CA THR A 33 -10.57 -10.17 27.65
C THR A 33 -10.80 -8.79 28.29
N PRO A 34 -12.05 -8.35 28.54
CA PRO A 34 -12.30 -7.10 29.24
C PRO A 34 -11.70 -7.16 30.65
N GLY A 35 -10.62 -6.45 30.88
CA GLY A 35 -9.96 -6.38 32.19
C GLY A 35 -8.43 -6.52 32.15
N ASP A 36 -7.86 -6.92 31.05
CA ASP A 36 -6.39 -6.98 30.90
C ASP A 36 -5.88 -5.66 30.30
N THR A 37 -5.22 -4.85 31.13
CA THR A 37 -4.58 -3.58 30.72
C THR A 37 -3.22 -3.80 30.06
N SER A 38 -2.93 -5.03 29.62
CA SER A 38 -1.77 -5.33 28.77
C SER A 38 -2.08 -4.88 27.32
N THR A 39 -1.18 -4.12 26.76
CA THR A 39 -1.20 -3.66 25.36
C THR A 39 -1.60 -4.82 24.43
N PRO A 40 -2.55 -4.64 23.50
CA PRO A 40 -2.99 -5.70 22.59
C PRO A 40 -1.81 -6.41 21.94
N VAL A 41 -1.84 -7.76 21.89
CA VAL A 41 -0.75 -8.57 21.33
C VAL A 41 -0.38 -8.13 19.93
N GLY A 42 -1.36 -7.64 19.14
CA GLY A 42 -1.15 -7.03 17.84
C GLY A 42 -0.27 -5.79 17.87
N GLU A 43 -0.44 -4.88 18.82
CA GLU A 43 0.43 -3.70 18.94
C GLU A 43 1.85 -4.05 19.38
N GLN A 44 2.04 -5.09 20.21
CA GLN A 44 3.37 -5.56 20.58
C GLN A 44 4.07 -6.27 19.41
N GLN A 45 3.34 -7.01 18.59
CA GLN A 45 3.89 -7.62 17.39
C GLN A 45 4.20 -6.56 16.32
N ILE A 46 3.34 -5.59 16.11
CA ILE A 46 3.59 -4.43 15.22
C ILE A 46 4.78 -3.62 15.75
N LYS A 47 4.88 -3.35 17.07
CA LYS A 47 6.05 -2.71 17.68
C LYS A 47 7.31 -3.56 17.59
N LYS A 48 7.24 -4.89 17.64
CA LYS A 48 8.40 -5.77 17.41
C LYS A 48 8.84 -5.76 15.96
N LEU A 49 7.90 -5.79 15.02
CA LEU A 49 8.17 -5.67 13.59
C LEU A 49 8.73 -4.26 13.26
N SER A 50 8.19 -3.21 13.86
CA SER A 50 8.69 -1.84 13.67
C SER A 50 10.04 -1.56 14.34
N LYS A 51 10.42 -2.28 15.42
CA LYS A 51 11.74 -2.13 16.05
C LYS A 51 12.88 -2.74 15.25
N GLY A 52 12.60 -3.64 14.32
CA GLY A 52 13.59 -4.22 13.40
C GLY A 52 13.69 -3.46 12.07
N VAL A 53 12.79 -2.52 11.82
CA VAL A 53 12.74 -1.75 10.59
C VAL A 53 13.34 -0.38 10.88
N THR A 54 14.63 -0.22 10.61
CA THR A 54 15.22 1.13 10.46
C THR A 54 14.59 1.75 9.24
N VAL A 55 13.66 2.69 9.43
CA VAL A 55 13.12 3.50 8.32
C VAL A 55 14.24 4.40 7.83
N SER A 56 15.03 3.89 6.91
CA SER A 56 16.01 4.65 6.16
C SER A 56 15.29 5.15 4.91
N ALA A 57 14.91 6.41 4.88
CA ALA A 57 14.35 6.99 3.67
C ALA A 57 15.50 7.37 2.74
N ASP A 58 15.65 6.64 1.64
CA ASP A 58 16.52 7.02 0.53
C ASP A 58 15.88 8.15 -0.29
N ASP A 59 16.70 8.87 -1.07
CA ASP A 59 16.19 9.84 -2.05
C ASP A 59 15.58 9.12 -3.27
N SER A 60 14.56 8.30 -3.00
CA SER A 60 13.89 7.49 -4.02
C SER A 60 12.37 7.57 -3.91
N CYS A 61 11.73 7.34 -5.07
CA CYS A 61 10.29 7.12 -5.22
C CYS A 61 10.07 5.68 -5.68
N PHE A 62 9.28 4.91 -4.94
CA PHE A 62 8.92 3.55 -5.33
C PHE A 62 7.61 3.57 -6.12
N VAL A 63 7.64 3.02 -7.34
CA VAL A 63 6.51 3.03 -8.27
C VAL A 63 5.77 1.71 -8.20
N VAL A 64 4.50 1.79 -7.83
CA VAL A 64 3.54 0.69 -7.72
C VAL A 64 2.53 0.85 -8.85
N MET A 65 2.57 -0.03 -9.85
CA MET A 65 1.75 0.09 -11.04
C MET A 65 1.50 -1.25 -11.73
N PRO A 66 0.43 -1.38 -12.55
CA PRO A 66 0.27 -2.55 -13.42
C PRO A 66 1.43 -2.64 -14.41
N PHE A 67 2.00 -3.86 -14.58
CA PHE A 67 3.09 -4.07 -15.55
C PHE A 67 2.60 -4.35 -16.97
N ALA A 68 1.33 -4.73 -17.10
CA ALA A 68 0.73 -5.01 -18.41
C ALA A 68 0.55 -3.72 -19.24
N GLU A 69 0.75 -3.84 -20.56
CA GLU A 69 0.47 -2.75 -21.49
C GLU A 69 -1.04 -2.40 -21.51
N PRO A 70 -1.40 -1.14 -21.75
CA PRO A 70 -0.50 0.00 -22.08
C PRO A 70 0.11 0.69 -20.84
N VAL A 71 -0.33 0.37 -19.63
CA VAL A 71 0.09 1.07 -18.40
C VAL A 71 1.57 0.80 -18.09
N GLY A 72 2.05 -0.42 -18.33
CA GLY A 72 3.45 -0.81 -18.13
C GLY A 72 4.45 0.12 -18.82
N GLY A 73 4.13 0.56 -20.05
CA GLY A 73 4.96 1.48 -20.81
C GLY A 73 5.03 2.91 -20.25
N TYR A 74 4.10 3.30 -19.35
CA TYR A 74 4.09 4.65 -18.78
C TYR A 74 5.22 4.87 -17.78
N TYR A 75 5.83 3.80 -17.27
CA TYR A 75 6.97 3.93 -16.34
C TYR A 75 8.10 4.75 -16.96
N ALA A 76 8.65 4.29 -18.07
CA ALA A 76 9.77 4.96 -18.72
C ALA A 76 9.37 6.28 -19.42
N ALA A 77 8.15 6.34 -19.97
CA ALA A 77 7.71 7.49 -20.74
C ALA A 77 7.22 8.67 -19.88
N ILE A 78 6.69 8.40 -18.69
CA ILE A 78 5.98 9.42 -17.88
C ILE A 78 6.46 9.44 -16.44
N TYR A 79 6.44 8.29 -15.72
CA TYR A 79 6.66 8.30 -14.27
C TYR A 79 8.12 8.54 -13.91
N GLN A 80 9.06 7.89 -14.60
CA GLN A 80 10.47 8.13 -14.40
C GLN A 80 10.84 9.59 -14.68
N PRO A 81 10.49 10.22 -15.82
CA PRO A 81 10.74 11.65 -16.05
C PRO A 81 10.11 12.58 -15.01
N ALA A 82 8.92 12.23 -14.48
CA ALA A 82 8.28 13.03 -13.44
C ALA A 82 9.03 12.94 -12.11
N ILE A 83 9.50 11.75 -11.75
CA ILE A 83 10.26 11.50 -10.53
C ILE A 83 11.64 12.16 -10.61
N ASP A 84 12.30 12.10 -11.77
CA ASP A 84 13.57 12.78 -12.02
C ASP A 84 13.44 14.31 -11.86
N LYS A 85 12.32 14.91 -12.32
CA LYS A 85 12.01 16.33 -12.07
C LYS A 85 11.89 16.67 -10.59
N ALA A 86 11.38 15.74 -9.78
CA ALA A 86 11.31 15.89 -8.32
C ALA A 86 12.67 15.60 -7.64
N LYS A 87 13.74 15.32 -8.42
CA LYS A 87 15.09 15.00 -7.94
C LYS A 87 15.16 13.76 -7.06
N LEU A 88 14.32 12.78 -7.35
CA LEU A 88 14.33 11.46 -6.73
C LEU A 88 14.76 10.41 -7.76
N ARG A 89 15.26 9.29 -7.26
CA ARG A 89 15.50 8.08 -8.06
C ARG A 89 14.23 7.28 -8.17
N ALA A 90 13.81 6.93 -9.39
CA ALA A 90 12.69 6.04 -9.60
C ALA A 90 13.11 4.59 -9.37
N ASN A 91 12.34 3.83 -8.58
CA ASN A 91 12.51 2.40 -8.37
C ASN A 91 11.17 1.69 -8.66
N ARG A 92 11.21 0.58 -9.39
CA ARG A 92 10.04 -0.26 -9.69
C ARG A 92 10.36 -1.73 -9.44
N ALA A 93 9.41 -2.48 -8.88
CA ALA A 93 9.62 -3.84 -8.40
C ALA A 93 10.13 -4.82 -9.47
N ASP A 94 9.69 -4.71 -10.72
CA ASP A 94 10.07 -5.61 -11.81
C ASP A 94 11.33 -5.17 -12.57
N ALA A 95 11.67 -3.89 -12.53
CA ALA A 95 12.81 -3.33 -13.25
C ALA A 95 14.09 -3.31 -12.42
N ASP A 96 13.95 -3.07 -11.11
CA ASP A 96 15.07 -2.76 -10.21
C ASP A 96 15.30 -3.85 -9.16
N ILE A 97 14.47 -4.91 -9.15
CA ILE A 97 14.59 -6.01 -8.21
C ILE A 97 15.32 -7.17 -8.90
N TYR A 98 16.64 -7.24 -8.69
CA TYR A 98 17.49 -8.31 -9.16
C TYR A 98 18.11 -9.06 -7.99
N GLY A 99 18.07 -10.39 -8.03
CA GLY A 99 18.80 -11.22 -7.09
C GLY A 99 18.05 -12.45 -6.62
N THR A 100 18.75 -13.27 -5.82
CA THR A 100 18.17 -14.42 -5.13
C THR A 100 17.46 -13.96 -3.86
N GLY A 101 16.18 -14.25 -3.72
CA GLY A 101 15.40 -13.91 -2.53
C GLY A 101 13.91 -13.95 -2.82
N LYS A 102 13.11 -13.79 -1.78
CA LYS A 102 11.66 -13.69 -1.96
C LYS A 102 11.32 -12.34 -2.55
N ILE A 103 10.58 -12.31 -3.63
CA ILE A 103 10.10 -11.08 -4.28
C ILE A 103 9.41 -10.16 -3.28
N ILE A 104 8.65 -10.73 -2.35
CA ILE A 104 7.94 -9.97 -1.33
C ILE A 104 8.87 -9.20 -0.38
N ASP A 105 10.02 -9.78 -0.02
CA ASP A 105 11.00 -9.10 0.85
C ASP A 105 11.63 -7.91 0.13
N GLN A 106 11.81 -8.01 -1.17
CA GLN A 106 12.36 -6.95 -2.02
C GLN A 106 11.34 -5.81 -2.20
N ILE A 107 10.08 -6.14 -2.44
CA ILE A 107 8.97 -5.18 -2.49
C ILE A 107 8.86 -4.44 -1.15
N TRP A 108 8.87 -5.19 -0.04
CA TRP A 108 8.83 -4.63 1.30
C TRP A 108 9.98 -3.64 1.54
N ASN A 109 11.21 -4.03 1.20
CA ASN A 109 12.37 -3.17 1.34
C ASN A 109 12.28 -1.93 0.46
N GLY A 110 11.82 -2.08 -0.78
CA GLY A 110 11.61 -0.96 -1.71
C GLY A 110 10.60 0.05 -1.17
N ILE A 111 9.44 -0.42 -0.69
CA ILE A 111 8.42 0.42 -0.07
C ILE A 111 8.97 1.08 1.21
N ASN A 112 9.69 0.32 2.04
CA ASN A 112 10.18 0.81 3.31
C ASN A 112 11.30 1.85 3.17
N SER A 113 12.20 1.71 2.20
CA SER A 113 13.30 2.65 1.96
C SER A 113 12.87 3.92 1.21
N ALA A 114 11.81 3.86 0.41
CA ALA A 114 11.36 5.00 -0.39
C ALA A 114 10.92 6.20 0.46
N ARG A 115 11.22 7.42 0.01
CA ARG A 115 10.71 8.66 0.61
C ARG A 115 9.25 8.91 0.31
N VAL A 116 8.80 8.52 -0.88
CA VAL A 116 7.43 8.68 -1.36
C VAL A 116 7.12 7.54 -2.31
N LEU A 117 5.85 7.16 -2.40
CA LEU A 117 5.38 6.21 -3.40
C LEU A 117 4.53 6.91 -4.45
N LEU A 118 4.56 6.34 -5.66
CA LEU A 118 3.65 6.65 -6.76
C LEU A 118 2.85 5.40 -7.06
N ALA A 119 1.52 5.45 -6.95
CA ALA A 119 0.67 4.27 -7.17
C ALA A 119 -0.38 4.54 -8.25
N ASP A 120 -0.35 3.75 -9.35
CA ASP A 120 -1.35 3.80 -10.42
C ASP A 120 -2.42 2.73 -10.21
N LEU A 121 -3.64 3.18 -9.91
CA LEU A 121 -4.80 2.34 -9.59
C LEU A 121 -5.56 1.85 -10.82
N THR A 122 -5.14 2.23 -12.03
CA THR A 122 -5.80 1.88 -13.29
C THR A 122 -5.93 0.36 -13.44
N GLY A 123 -7.14 -0.11 -13.74
CA GLY A 123 -7.42 -1.52 -13.96
C GLY A 123 -7.54 -2.36 -12.69
N ARG A 124 -7.58 -1.75 -11.50
CA ARG A 124 -7.81 -2.46 -10.23
C ARG A 124 -6.87 -3.63 -9.96
N ASN A 125 -5.60 -3.46 -10.29
CA ASN A 125 -4.63 -4.53 -10.13
C ASN A 125 -4.47 -4.92 -8.65
N ALA A 126 -4.66 -6.21 -8.35
CA ALA A 126 -4.62 -6.72 -6.98
C ALA A 126 -3.26 -6.54 -6.31
N ASN A 127 -2.14 -6.69 -7.05
CA ASN A 127 -0.80 -6.49 -6.52
C ASN A 127 -0.58 -5.01 -6.15
N VAL A 128 -1.02 -4.09 -7.01
CA VAL A 128 -0.96 -2.64 -6.72
C VAL A 128 -1.72 -2.31 -5.44
N LEU A 129 -2.92 -2.86 -5.25
CA LEU A 129 -3.72 -2.61 -4.04
C LEU A 129 -3.06 -3.22 -2.80
N TYR A 130 -2.44 -4.40 -2.92
CA TYR A 130 -1.70 -5.03 -1.82
C TYR A 130 -0.47 -4.19 -1.40
N GLU A 131 0.34 -3.77 -2.37
CA GLU A 131 1.53 -2.94 -2.13
C GLU A 131 1.15 -1.57 -1.57
N LEU A 132 0.06 -0.98 -2.05
CA LEU A 132 -0.50 0.25 -1.52
C LEU A 132 -0.94 0.08 -0.05
N GLY A 133 -1.56 -1.06 0.30
CA GLY A 133 -1.91 -1.39 1.67
C GLY A 133 -0.69 -1.47 2.59
N LEU A 134 0.42 -2.06 2.11
CA LEU A 134 1.69 -2.09 2.84
C LEU A 134 2.26 -0.66 3.04
N ALA A 135 2.21 0.17 2.00
CA ALA A 135 2.66 1.56 2.08
C ALA A 135 1.86 2.37 3.11
N HIS A 136 0.54 2.20 3.14
CA HIS A 136 -0.33 2.83 4.13
C HIS A 136 -0.02 2.35 5.56
N ALA A 137 0.19 1.05 5.76
CA ALA A 137 0.55 0.49 7.06
C ALA A 137 1.91 1.01 7.57
N LEU A 138 2.82 1.35 6.66
CA LEU A 138 4.12 1.96 6.95
C LEU A 138 4.06 3.50 7.03
N HIS A 139 2.87 4.10 6.96
CA HIS A 139 2.66 5.55 6.98
C HIS A 139 3.49 6.28 5.92
N LYS A 140 3.66 5.67 4.76
CA LYS A 140 4.40 6.28 3.65
C LYS A 140 3.54 7.33 2.95
N PRO A 141 4.13 8.46 2.55
CA PRO A 141 3.47 9.41 1.64
C PRO A 141 3.24 8.73 0.29
N VAL A 142 2.02 8.82 -0.24
CA VAL A 142 1.65 8.21 -1.52
C VAL A 142 0.97 9.22 -2.43
N VAL A 143 1.41 9.29 -3.68
CA VAL A 143 0.75 10.01 -4.77
C VAL A 143 -0.05 8.99 -5.58
N LEU A 144 -1.37 9.15 -5.61
CA LEU A 144 -2.29 8.24 -6.28
C LEU A 144 -2.63 8.73 -7.68
N LEU A 145 -2.65 7.82 -8.64
CA LEU A 145 -2.99 8.05 -10.05
C LEU A 145 -4.10 7.10 -10.50
N CYS A 146 -4.89 7.53 -11.46
CA CYS A 146 -5.83 6.65 -12.17
C CYS A 146 -6.15 7.24 -13.54
N SER A 147 -6.29 6.39 -14.56
CA SER A 147 -6.87 6.81 -15.82
C SER A 147 -8.31 7.28 -15.61
N LYS A 148 -8.71 8.39 -16.21
CA LYS A 148 -10.06 8.92 -16.13
C LYS A 148 -11.11 7.92 -16.64
N ALA A 149 -10.78 7.16 -17.68
CA ALA A 149 -11.63 6.08 -18.19
C ALA A 149 -11.84 4.95 -17.15
N ASN A 150 -11.00 4.87 -16.13
CA ASN A 150 -11.01 3.86 -15.08
C ASN A 150 -11.33 4.46 -13.70
N GLU A 151 -11.93 5.64 -13.62
CA GLU A 151 -12.25 6.31 -12.35
C GLU A 151 -13.07 5.42 -11.39
N ALA A 152 -13.96 4.58 -11.93
CA ALA A 152 -14.74 3.61 -11.16
C ALA A 152 -13.89 2.51 -10.50
N ASP A 153 -12.65 2.31 -10.96
CA ASP A 153 -11.71 1.32 -10.41
C ASP A 153 -11.14 1.75 -9.07
N VAL A 154 -11.18 3.03 -8.74
CA VAL A 154 -10.69 3.55 -7.46
C VAL A 154 -11.55 2.98 -6.32
N PRO A 155 -10.95 2.24 -5.37
CA PRO A 155 -11.67 1.67 -4.24
C PRO A 155 -12.43 2.75 -3.46
N PHE A 156 -13.59 2.38 -2.92
CA PHE A 156 -14.43 3.29 -2.13
C PHE A 156 -13.65 3.97 -0.99
N ASP A 157 -12.82 3.18 -0.29
CA ASP A 157 -12.03 3.65 0.85
C ASP A 157 -10.94 4.68 0.45
N LEU A 158 -10.60 4.80 -0.83
CA LEU A 158 -9.62 5.75 -1.35
C LEU A 158 -10.25 6.99 -2.00
N ARG A 159 -11.58 7.04 -2.16
CA ARG A 159 -12.25 8.16 -2.84
C ARG A 159 -12.14 9.50 -2.12
N HIS A 160 -11.86 9.48 -0.84
CA HIS A 160 -11.62 10.69 -0.04
C HIS A 160 -10.16 11.19 -0.12
N VAL A 161 -9.26 10.41 -0.70
CA VAL A 161 -7.87 10.76 -0.92
C VAL A 161 -7.72 11.46 -2.27
N ARG A 162 -6.78 12.39 -2.39
CA ARG A 162 -6.50 13.04 -3.67
C ARG A 162 -5.92 12.04 -4.66
N VAL A 163 -6.62 11.81 -5.77
CA VAL A 163 -6.18 11.01 -6.92
C VAL A 163 -5.96 11.94 -8.11
N ILE A 164 -4.83 11.79 -8.79
CA ILE A 164 -4.55 12.47 -10.06
C ILE A 164 -5.19 11.67 -11.19
N TYR A 165 -6.24 12.19 -11.78
CA TYR A 165 -6.86 11.58 -12.95
C TYR A 165 -6.19 12.09 -14.23
N TYR A 166 -5.80 11.17 -15.13
CA TYR A 166 -5.25 11.50 -16.43
C TYR A 166 -6.18 11.02 -17.55
N ASP A 167 -6.36 11.89 -18.56
CA ASP A 167 -7.27 11.69 -19.68
C ASP A 167 -6.47 11.43 -20.96
N LYS A 168 -6.46 10.20 -21.43
CA LYS A 168 -5.70 9.77 -22.62
C LYS A 168 -6.25 10.33 -23.93
N ASP A 169 -7.47 10.86 -23.92
CA ASP A 169 -8.07 11.52 -25.08
C ASP A 169 -7.51 12.94 -25.28
N ASP A 170 -6.87 13.53 -24.27
CA ASP A 170 -6.13 14.79 -24.41
C ASP A 170 -4.78 14.53 -25.09
N PRO A 171 -4.49 15.10 -26.27
CA PRO A 171 -3.24 14.85 -27.00
C PRO A 171 -1.97 15.22 -26.22
N PHE A 172 -2.09 16.04 -25.19
CA PHE A 172 -0.99 16.47 -24.32
C PHE A 172 -0.99 15.79 -22.94
N TRP A 173 -1.78 14.74 -22.74
CA TRP A 173 -1.97 14.10 -21.44
C TRP A 173 -0.66 13.67 -20.79
N GLY A 174 0.26 13.08 -21.56
CA GLY A 174 1.53 12.59 -21.03
C GLY A 174 2.39 13.72 -20.45
N THR A 175 2.57 14.81 -21.18
CA THR A 175 3.32 16.00 -20.69
C THR A 175 2.65 16.62 -19.48
N LYS A 176 1.32 16.77 -19.50
CA LYS A 176 0.56 17.31 -18.36
C LYS A 176 0.66 16.40 -17.15
N LEU A 177 0.69 15.07 -17.34
CA LEU A 177 0.81 14.12 -16.24
C LEU A 177 2.19 14.15 -15.62
N ILE A 178 3.25 14.25 -16.42
CA ILE A 178 4.63 14.43 -15.92
C ILE A 178 4.71 15.61 -14.96
N GLU A 179 4.19 16.78 -15.37
CA GLU A 179 4.21 17.99 -14.52
C GLU A 179 3.39 17.78 -13.22
N LYS A 180 2.15 17.30 -13.35
CA LYS A 180 1.28 17.06 -12.19
C LYS A 180 1.87 16.08 -11.20
N VAL A 181 2.48 14.99 -11.69
CA VAL A 181 3.10 13.99 -10.82
C VAL A 181 4.31 14.59 -10.10
N ALA A 182 5.19 15.32 -10.80
CA ALA A 182 6.34 15.97 -10.20
C ALA A 182 5.91 16.98 -9.11
N GLU A 183 4.92 17.83 -9.38
CA GLU A 183 4.37 18.78 -8.41
C GLU A 183 3.79 18.08 -7.17
N ASN A 184 3.03 17.01 -7.35
CA ASN A 184 2.44 16.28 -6.22
C ASN A 184 3.49 15.50 -5.41
N ILE A 185 4.53 14.96 -6.03
CA ILE A 185 5.67 14.37 -5.31
C ILE A 185 6.36 15.44 -4.47
N LEU A 186 6.68 16.60 -5.04
CA LEU A 186 7.31 17.69 -4.30
C LEU A 186 6.43 18.18 -3.14
N SER A 187 5.12 18.29 -3.36
CA SER A 187 4.16 18.63 -2.29
C SER A 187 4.16 17.59 -1.17
N ALA A 188 4.14 16.30 -1.53
CA ALA A 188 4.19 15.20 -0.56
C ALA A 188 5.51 15.16 0.23
N LEU A 189 6.61 15.63 -0.34
CA LEU A 189 7.90 15.75 0.35
C LEU A 189 7.96 16.96 1.29
N GLN A 190 7.27 18.05 0.94
CA GLN A 190 7.21 19.27 1.75
C GLN A 190 6.27 19.11 2.94
N ASP A 191 5.10 18.51 2.73
CA ASP A 191 4.15 18.20 3.79
C ASP A 191 3.67 16.73 3.67
N PRO A 192 4.48 15.78 4.19
CA PRO A 192 4.14 14.36 4.11
C PRO A 192 2.81 14.00 4.76
N LYS A 193 2.36 14.79 5.73
CA LYS A 193 1.11 14.52 6.46
C LYS A 193 -0.12 14.53 5.56
N ASP A 194 -0.12 15.33 4.50
CA ASP A 194 -1.24 15.41 3.56
C ASP A 194 -1.28 14.23 2.57
N ALA A 195 -0.16 13.53 2.41
CA ALA A 195 -0.01 12.37 1.53
C ALA A 195 -0.04 11.03 2.28
N ILE A 196 -0.19 11.03 3.62
CA ILE A 196 -0.33 9.84 4.46
C ILE A 196 -1.81 9.59 4.72
N LEU A 197 -2.29 8.40 4.38
CA LEU A 197 -3.70 8.04 4.50
C LEU A 197 -4.16 7.95 5.96
N PHE A 198 -3.38 7.28 6.80
CA PHE A 198 -3.71 7.09 8.22
C PHE A 198 -2.84 8.02 9.06
N ARG A 199 -3.49 8.92 9.77
CA ARG A 199 -2.83 9.79 10.76
C ARG A 199 -2.95 9.13 12.13
N ASP A 200 -1.90 9.20 12.93
CA ASP A 200 -2.00 8.82 14.34
C ASP A 200 -3.12 9.67 14.98
N ALA A 201 -4.12 9.00 15.56
CA ALA A 201 -5.10 9.67 16.39
C ALA A 201 -4.35 10.29 17.58
N LYS A 202 -4.44 11.63 17.69
CA LYS A 202 -3.93 12.36 18.86
C LYS A 202 -4.76 12.06 20.08
#